data_249517406a79496e052b818212ed23d5
#
_entry.id   249517406a79496e052b818212ed23d5
#
_cell.length_a   1.000
_cell.length_b   1.000
_cell.length_c   1.000
_cell.angle_alpha   90.00
_cell.angle_beta   90.00
_cell.angle_gamma   90.00
#
_symmetry.space_group_name_H-M   'P 1'
#
loop_
_entity.id
_entity.type
_entity.pdbx_description
1 polymer ?
#
loop_
_entity_poly.entity_id
_entity_poly.type
_entity_poly.pdbx_seq_one_letter_code
_entity_poly.pdbx_strand_id
1 'polypeptide(L)'
;MRVMRTLMLWLLPIILLCSFCSVAFWIFLSNNNVIPHPSSRIPQKSSETKSSKGCSKDNVLIAKALENYSHKWKKHEANFKRFRSLLSSKCHAVSKAVVTQNNTPLGSNVIYDGERRKPLQVTQALFNILAKEQPFGNATWESCAVVGNGGILANSSCGEEINSAQFVIRCNLPPLDNRYEKDVGNKTSLVTANPSILHEKYSGLMERRRPFVESLRPYGQALLLLPAFSYGHSTPVSLRAFYTLEDFGSDSPLPVFLNPEYLRRLLKFWRERGLNSVRPSTGLIMASLALEICSNVHLYGFWPFNKHPNDSRPITNHYYDDRESKKNVHSMPTEFEHLLKLHKQGVIRIHLGECQPT
;
A
#
# COMPACT_ATOMS: atom_id res chain seq x y z
N MET A 1 13.15 59.17 36.80
CA MET A 1 12.30 58.34 37.69
C MET A 1 10.79 58.64 37.59
N ARG A 2 10.32 59.87 37.32
CA ARG A 2 8.88 60.17 37.19
C ARG A 2 8.20 59.57 35.94
N VAL A 3 8.87 59.52 34.80
CA VAL A 3 8.32 59.00 33.53
C VAL A 3 8.11 57.48 33.60
N MET A 4 8.95 56.74 34.27
CA MET A 4 8.83 55.31 34.44
C MET A 4 7.64 54.87 35.33
N ARG A 5 7.30 55.70 36.34
CA ARG A 5 6.13 55.42 37.20
C ARG A 5 4.80 55.69 36.48
N THR A 6 4.72 56.66 35.60
CA THR A 6 3.52 56.92 34.80
C THR A 6 3.29 55.84 33.73
N LEU A 7 4.33 55.33 33.08
CA LEU A 7 4.20 54.20 32.16
C LEU A 7 3.72 52.92 32.84
N MET A 8 4.21 52.62 34.04
CA MET A 8 3.77 51.45 34.80
C MET A 8 2.29 51.52 35.22
N LEU A 9 1.77 52.70 35.53
CA LEU A 9 0.36 52.91 35.93
C LEU A 9 -0.63 52.71 34.76
N TRP A 10 -0.20 52.89 33.49
CA TRP A 10 -1.02 52.66 32.32
C TRP A 10 -0.89 51.25 31.76
N LEU A 11 0.22 50.55 31.99
CA LEU A 11 0.43 49.18 31.55
C LEU A 11 -0.28 48.13 32.42
N LEU A 12 -0.38 48.37 33.72
CA LEU A 12 -1.06 47.43 34.64
C LEU A 12 -2.52 47.12 34.29
N PRO A 13 -3.40 48.12 33.99
CA PRO A 13 -4.78 47.80 33.60
C PRO A 13 -4.90 47.11 32.27
N ILE A 14 -3.97 47.34 31.33
CA ILE A 14 -3.97 46.65 30.01
C ILE A 14 -3.61 45.18 30.20
N ILE A 15 -2.61 44.87 31.01
CA ILE A 15 -2.20 43.49 31.31
C ILE A 15 -3.33 42.72 32.02
N LEU A 16 -4.00 43.36 32.97
CA LEU A 16 -5.15 42.79 33.67
C LEU A 16 -6.34 42.54 32.72
N LEU A 17 -6.59 43.46 31.80
CA LEU A 17 -7.67 43.30 30.79
C LEU A 17 -7.38 42.13 29.83
N CYS A 18 -6.15 42.01 29.33
CA CYS A 18 -5.74 40.90 28.49
C CYS A 18 -5.82 39.54 29.21
N SER A 19 -5.43 39.51 30.51
CA SER A 19 -5.56 38.32 31.33
C SER A 19 -7.03 37.90 31.53
N PHE A 20 -7.93 38.86 31.80
CA PHE A 20 -9.36 38.60 31.93
C PHE A 20 -9.99 38.10 30.60
N CYS A 21 -9.63 38.70 29.48
CA CYS A 21 -10.08 38.25 28.17
C CYS A 21 -9.61 36.82 27.83
N SER A 22 -8.38 36.47 28.21
CA SER A 22 -7.84 35.12 28.00
C SER A 22 -8.57 34.08 28.84
N VAL A 23 -8.88 34.38 30.09
CA VAL A 23 -9.63 33.47 30.96
C VAL A 23 -11.09 33.34 30.51
N ALA A 24 -11.74 34.43 30.11
CA ALA A 24 -13.11 34.40 29.56
C ALA A 24 -13.21 33.61 28.26
N PHE A 25 -12.21 33.75 27.39
CA PHE A 25 -12.11 32.97 26.16
C PHE A 25 -11.89 31.48 26.45
N TRP A 26 -11.09 31.14 27.42
CA TRP A 26 -10.86 29.75 27.84
C TRP A 26 -12.12 29.12 28.45
N ILE A 27 -12.86 29.85 29.30
CA ILE A 27 -14.15 29.43 29.86
C ILE A 27 -15.19 29.26 28.77
N PHE A 28 -15.24 30.16 27.76
CA PHE A 28 -16.12 30.04 26.61
C PHE A 28 -15.83 28.78 25.76
N LEU A 29 -14.56 28.49 25.51
CA LEU A 29 -14.13 27.27 24.83
C LEU A 29 -14.41 26.00 25.66
N SER A 30 -14.24 26.05 26.97
CA SER A 30 -14.51 24.93 27.87
C SER A 30 -16.00 24.60 27.98
N ASN A 31 -16.86 25.60 28.03
CA ASN A 31 -18.31 25.41 28.11
C ASN A 31 -18.94 24.94 26.80
N ASN A 32 -18.31 25.21 25.66
CA ASN A 32 -18.78 24.70 24.36
C ASN A 32 -18.36 23.25 24.07
N ASN A 33 -17.54 22.63 24.93
CA ASN A 33 -17.13 21.22 24.81
C ASN A 33 -17.93 20.25 25.72
N VAL A 34 -19.02 20.72 26.35
CA VAL A 34 -19.94 19.82 27.05
C VAL A 34 -20.87 19.18 26.03
N ILE A 35 -20.51 17.98 25.57
CA ILE A 35 -21.38 17.08 24.81
C ILE A 35 -22.51 16.64 25.76
N PRO A 36 -23.79 16.94 25.46
CA PRO A 36 -24.89 16.39 26.27
C PRO A 36 -25.02 14.89 26.00
N HIS A 37 -24.97 14.07 27.02
CA HIS A 37 -25.42 12.69 26.97
C HIS A 37 -26.95 12.70 26.66
N PRO A 38 -27.43 12.07 25.59
CA PRO A 38 -28.85 11.86 25.39
C PRO A 38 -29.30 10.60 26.12
N SER A 39 -30.07 10.82 27.16
CA SER A 39 -30.94 9.79 27.72
C SER A 39 -32.27 9.77 26.95
N SER A 40 -32.63 8.57 26.49
CA SER A 40 -33.96 8.05 26.18
C SER A 40 -34.69 8.43 24.90
N ARG A 41 -35.03 7.34 24.20
CA ARG A 41 -36.17 7.15 23.28
C ARG A 41 -36.04 7.76 21.88
N ILE A 42 -35.49 6.95 20.98
CA ILE A 42 -35.55 7.14 19.52
C ILE A 42 -36.77 6.36 19.00
N PRO A 43 -37.61 6.97 18.15
CA PRO A 43 -38.48 6.20 17.27
C PRO A 43 -37.62 5.59 16.16
N GLN A 44 -37.66 4.27 16.04
CA GLN A 44 -37.09 3.52 14.92
C GLN A 44 -37.66 4.06 13.60
N LYS A 45 -36.82 4.76 12.83
CA LYS A 45 -37.05 4.96 11.41
C LYS A 45 -36.15 4.01 10.68
N SER A 46 -36.73 2.99 10.10
CA SER A 46 -36.10 1.97 9.26
C SER A 46 -35.30 2.63 8.12
N SER A 47 -33.98 2.50 8.17
CA SER A 47 -33.09 2.70 7.04
C SER A 47 -32.52 1.36 6.57
N GLU A 48 -33.41 0.44 6.29
CA GLU A 48 -33.10 -0.73 5.47
C GLU A 48 -33.28 -0.33 4.02
N THR A 49 -32.22 -0.20 3.26
CA THR A 49 -32.21 -0.53 1.81
C THR A 49 -30.91 -0.19 1.08
N LYS A 50 -29.72 -0.16 1.72
CA LYS A 50 -28.47 -0.11 0.93
C LYS A 50 -27.42 -1.16 1.30
N SER A 51 -27.59 -1.90 2.39
CA SER A 51 -26.65 -2.92 2.84
C SER A 51 -26.84 -4.31 2.19
N SER A 52 -28.04 -4.64 1.72
CA SER A 52 -28.37 -6.01 1.28
C SER A 52 -27.77 -6.42 -0.08
N LYS A 53 -27.57 -5.46 -1.02
CA LYS A 53 -27.03 -5.79 -2.35
C LYS A 53 -25.52 -6.05 -2.35
N GLY A 54 -24.73 -5.44 -1.47
CA GLY A 54 -23.30 -5.68 -1.33
C GLY A 54 -23.02 -7.05 -0.70
N CYS A 55 -23.66 -7.35 0.40
CA CYS A 55 -23.52 -8.62 1.12
C CYS A 55 -23.89 -9.85 0.28
N SER A 56 -24.87 -9.74 -0.62
CA SER A 56 -25.25 -10.82 -1.55
C SER A 56 -24.16 -11.11 -2.60
N LYS A 57 -23.50 -10.07 -3.14
CA LYS A 57 -22.43 -10.23 -4.13
C LYS A 57 -21.16 -10.82 -3.52
N ASP A 58 -20.79 -10.37 -2.32
CA ASP A 58 -19.61 -10.86 -1.61
C ASP A 58 -19.79 -12.34 -1.24
N ASN A 59 -20.97 -12.76 -0.76
CA ASN A 59 -21.27 -14.17 -0.46
C ASN A 59 -21.16 -15.06 -1.72
N VAL A 60 -21.58 -14.57 -2.89
CA VAL A 60 -21.42 -15.30 -4.18
C VAL A 60 -19.96 -15.44 -4.54
N LEU A 61 -19.14 -14.37 -4.38
CA LEU A 61 -17.70 -14.42 -4.65
C LEU A 61 -16.97 -15.33 -3.67
N ILE A 62 -17.33 -15.30 -2.38
CA ILE A 62 -16.78 -16.20 -1.35
C ILE A 62 -17.09 -17.65 -1.71
N ALA A 63 -18.36 -17.99 -2.01
CA ALA A 63 -18.75 -19.34 -2.41
C ALA A 63 -17.99 -19.83 -3.66
N LYS A 64 -17.88 -18.99 -4.66
CA LYS A 64 -17.11 -19.28 -5.89
C LYS A 64 -15.61 -19.45 -5.61
N ALA A 65 -15.04 -18.69 -4.67
CA ALA A 65 -13.66 -18.85 -4.25
C ALA A 65 -13.44 -20.21 -3.59
N LEU A 66 -14.32 -20.61 -2.67
CA LEU A 66 -14.26 -21.88 -1.97
C LEU A 66 -14.41 -23.07 -2.92
N GLU A 67 -15.36 -23.02 -3.86
CA GLU A 67 -15.54 -24.05 -4.91
C GLU A 67 -14.25 -24.23 -5.73
N ASN A 68 -13.64 -23.12 -6.16
CA ASN A 68 -12.39 -23.18 -6.94
C ASN A 68 -11.18 -23.62 -6.11
N TYR A 69 -11.18 -23.37 -4.79
CA TYR A 69 -10.10 -23.74 -3.88
C TYR A 69 -10.16 -25.18 -3.40
N SER A 70 -11.34 -25.82 -3.41
CA SER A 70 -11.53 -27.22 -3.01
C SER A 70 -10.77 -28.23 -3.86
N HIS A 71 -10.34 -27.81 -5.06
CA HIS A 71 -9.59 -28.67 -5.98
C HIS A 71 -8.09 -28.49 -5.75
N LYS A 72 -7.32 -29.60 -5.74
CA LYS A 72 -5.85 -29.55 -5.66
C LYS A 72 -5.31 -28.69 -6.80
N TRP A 73 -4.79 -27.50 -6.45
CA TRP A 73 -4.26 -26.58 -7.44
C TRP A 73 -3.06 -27.20 -8.19
N LYS A 74 -3.04 -27.02 -9.50
CA LYS A 74 -1.95 -27.46 -10.36
C LYS A 74 -1.62 -26.34 -11.35
N LYS A 75 -0.33 -26.02 -11.49
CA LYS A 75 0.14 -25.08 -12.49
C LYS A 75 -0.17 -25.59 -13.89
N HIS A 76 -0.65 -24.69 -14.74
CA HIS A 76 -0.89 -24.96 -16.16
C HIS A 76 0.12 -24.16 -17.01
N GLU A 77 1.21 -24.79 -17.40
CA GLU A 77 2.35 -24.14 -18.01
C GLU A 77 2.02 -23.35 -19.28
N ALA A 78 1.18 -23.90 -20.16
CA ALA A 78 0.78 -23.23 -21.40
C ALA A 78 -0.05 -21.95 -21.12
N ASN A 79 -0.97 -22.00 -20.12
CA ASN A 79 -1.74 -20.83 -19.74
C ASN A 79 -0.86 -19.75 -19.11
N PHE A 80 0.07 -20.18 -18.25
CA PHE A 80 1.04 -19.28 -17.64
C PHE A 80 1.89 -18.56 -18.70
N LYS A 81 2.52 -19.30 -19.61
CA LYS A 81 3.36 -18.74 -20.68
C LYS A 81 2.57 -17.78 -21.56
N ARG A 82 1.35 -18.16 -21.95
CA ARG A 82 0.46 -17.31 -22.77
C ARG A 82 0.11 -16.00 -22.04
N PHE A 83 -0.29 -16.09 -20.76
CA PHE A 83 -0.65 -14.90 -19.98
C PHE A 83 0.55 -13.99 -19.74
N ARG A 84 1.70 -14.57 -19.33
CA ARG A 84 2.96 -13.84 -19.14
C ARG A 84 3.40 -13.12 -20.41
N SER A 85 3.44 -13.82 -21.54
CA SER A 85 3.80 -13.23 -22.84
C SER A 85 2.90 -12.05 -23.21
N LEU A 86 1.58 -12.21 -23.01
CA LEU A 86 0.61 -11.17 -23.30
C LEU A 86 0.78 -9.96 -22.34
N LEU A 87 1.01 -10.18 -21.05
CA LEU A 87 1.26 -9.13 -20.07
C LEU A 87 2.56 -8.39 -20.39
N SER A 88 3.65 -9.13 -20.61
CA SER A 88 4.98 -8.55 -20.92
C SER A 88 4.99 -7.78 -22.23
N SER A 89 4.26 -8.24 -23.26
CA SER A 89 4.16 -7.52 -24.53
C SER A 89 3.42 -6.17 -24.43
N LYS A 90 2.63 -5.97 -23.38
CA LYS A 90 1.87 -4.73 -23.14
C LYS A 90 2.51 -3.83 -22.08
N CYS A 91 3.08 -4.42 -21.02
CA CYS A 91 3.52 -3.70 -19.84
C CYS A 91 5.04 -3.51 -19.78
N HIS A 92 5.81 -4.53 -20.21
CA HIS A 92 7.28 -4.50 -20.24
C HIS A 92 7.93 -4.28 -18.84
N ALA A 93 7.47 -4.97 -17.79
CA ALA A 93 7.96 -4.76 -16.42
C ALA A 93 9.48 -4.87 -16.32
N VAL A 94 10.07 -5.88 -16.94
CA VAL A 94 11.52 -6.13 -16.90
C VAL A 94 12.35 -4.90 -17.31
N SER A 95 11.86 -4.09 -18.27
CA SER A 95 12.57 -2.88 -18.74
C SER A 95 11.96 -1.57 -18.26
N LYS A 96 10.73 -1.59 -17.73
CA LYS A 96 9.96 -0.37 -17.45
C LYS A 96 9.32 -0.29 -16.07
N ALA A 97 9.44 -1.30 -15.20
CA ALA A 97 8.79 -1.22 -13.89
C ALA A 97 9.38 -0.11 -13.00
N VAL A 98 10.67 0.14 -13.09
CA VAL A 98 11.38 1.18 -12.31
C VAL A 98 11.86 2.29 -13.23
N VAL A 99 11.79 3.54 -12.72
CA VAL A 99 12.41 4.70 -13.39
C VAL A 99 13.92 4.59 -13.23
N THR A 100 14.64 4.57 -14.35
CA THR A 100 16.10 4.44 -14.38
C THR A 100 16.72 5.48 -15.29
N GLN A 101 18.02 5.71 -15.13
CA GLN A 101 18.78 6.60 -16.02
C GLN A 101 18.68 6.17 -17.49
N ASN A 102 18.65 4.84 -17.73
CA ASN A 102 18.56 4.27 -19.07
C ASN A 102 17.20 4.52 -19.76
N ASN A 103 16.08 4.47 -19.00
CA ASN A 103 14.74 4.65 -19.56
C ASN A 103 14.14 6.04 -19.37
N THR A 104 14.84 6.91 -18.63
CA THR A 104 14.40 8.28 -18.30
C THR A 104 15.59 9.23 -18.36
N PRO A 105 16.05 9.57 -19.57
CA PRO A 105 17.26 10.38 -19.77
C PRO A 105 17.11 11.80 -19.21
N LEU A 106 18.26 12.43 -18.93
CA LEU A 106 18.33 13.83 -18.51
C LEU A 106 17.60 14.74 -19.50
N GLY A 107 16.83 15.70 -18.99
CA GLY A 107 16.04 16.64 -19.80
C GLY A 107 14.71 16.08 -20.31
N SER A 108 14.49 14.76 -20.23
CA SER A 108 13.21 14.17 -20.61
C SER A 108 12.08 14.54 -19.63
N ASN A 109 10.85 14.13 -19.94
CA ASN A 109 9.67 14.43 -19.14
C ASN A 109 9.05 13.17 -18.56
N VAL A 110 8.84 13.16 -17.25
CA VAL A 110 8.06 12.15 -16.54
C VAL A 110 6.59 12.60 -16.49
N ILE A 111 5.69 11.79 -17.06
CA ILE A 111 4.25 12.06 -17.07
C ILE A 111 3.60 11.31 -15.92
N TYR A 112 2.85 12.00 -15.06
CA TYR A 112 2.12 11.41 -13.95
C TYR A 112 1.05 10.41 -14.44
N ASP A 113 0.88 9.28 -13.73
CA ASP A 113 -0.12 8.26 -14.13
C ASP A 113 -1.49 8.49 -13.51
N GLY A 114 -1.58 9.12 -12.36
CA GLY A 114 -2.82 9.30 -11.59
C GLY A 114 -3.52 10.64 -11.80
N GLU A 115 -2.90 11.61 -12.46
CA GLU A 115 -3.49 12.92 -12.69
C GLU A 115 -3.01 13.58 -13.98
N ARG A 116 -3.84 14.49 -14.53
CA ARG A 116 -3.45 15.37 -15.65
C ARG A 116 -2.75 16.60 -15.09
N ARG A 117 -1.44 16.62 -15.18
CA ARG A 117 -0.59 17.71 -14.69
C ARG A 117 0.54 17.97 -15.68
N LYS A 118 1.17 19.18 -15.58
CA LYS A 118 2.39 19.48 -16.33
C LYS A 118 3.43 18.39 -16.02
N PRO A 119 4.04 17.78 -17.04
CA PRO A 119 5.08 16.79 -16.85
C PRO A 119 6.23 17.30 -15.98
N LEU A 120 6.85 16.42 -15.21
CA LEU A 120 8.03 16.72 -14.42
C LEU A 120 9.27 16.58 -15.31
N GLN A 121 10.01 17.66 -15.50
CA GLN A 121 11.29 17.61 -16.21
C GLN A 121 12.35 16.89 -15.38
N VAL A 122 13.09 16.00 -16.00
CA VAL A 122 14.22 15.29 -15.37
C VAL A 122 15.41 16.23 -15.30
N THR A 123 15.59 16.86 -14.15
CA THR A 123 16.74 17.70 -13.82
C THR A 123 17.96 16.84 -13.49
N GLN A 124 19.17 17.43 -13.49
CA GLN A 124 20.39 16.73 -13.08
C GLN A 124 20.26 16.13 -11.67
N ALA A 125 19.67 16.85 -10.72
CA ALA A 125 19.46 16.36 -9.35
C ALA A 125 18.54 15.13 -9.31
N LEU A 126 17.44 15.14 -10.07
CA LEU A 126 16.56 13.98 -10.18
C LEU A 126 17.25 12.81 -10.89
N PHE A 127 17.96 13.09 -11.99
CA PHE A 127 18.66 12.05 -12.76
C PHE A 127 19.69 11.30 -11.92
N ASN A 128 20.45 12.02 -11.09
CA ASN A 128 21.51 11.44 -10.26
C ASN A 128 20.99 10.42 -9.21
N ILE A 129 19.74 10.58 -8.75
CA ILE A 129 19.13 9.69 -7.76
C ILE A 129 18.36 8.51 -8.39
N LEU A 130 18.21 8.48 -9.71
CA LEU A 130 17.59 7.35 -10.39
C LEU A 130 18.55 6.15 -10.41
N ALA A 131 18.01 4.95 -10.24
CA ALA A 131 18.77 3.74 -10.45
C ALA A 131 19.39 3.75 -11.86
N LYS A 132 20.61 3.27 -11.99
CA LYS A 132 21.27 3.20 -13.31
C LYS A 132 20.53 2.28 -14.25
N GLU A 133 20.20 1.10 -13.77
CA GLU A 133 19.57 -0.01 -14.51
C GLU A 133 18.36 -0.57 -13.79
N GLN A 134 17.58 -1.39 -14.50
CA GLN A 134 16.45 -2.10 -13.90
C GLN A 134 16.93 -3.10 -12.85
N PRO A 135 16.38 -3.08 -11.62
CA PRO A 135 16.81 -3.97 -10.56
C PRO A 135 16.40 -5.43 -10.81
N PHE A 136 15.48 -5.67 -11.75
CA PHE A 136 15.00 -7.01 -12.06
C PHE A 136 15.86 -7.73 -13.10
N GLY A 137 16.71 -7.02 -13.83
CA GLY A 137 17.65 -7.57 -14.83
C GLY A 137 16.98 -8.49 -15.85
N ASN A 138 17.78 -9.41 -16.42
CA ASN A 138 17.29 -10.48 -17.27
C ASN A 138 17.02 -11.78 -16.48
N ALA A 139 17.17 -11.75 -15.16
CA ALA A 139 16.95 -12.91 -14.32
C ALA A 139 15.47 -13.21 -14.17
N THR A 140 15.08 -14.44 -14.47
CA THR A 140 13.75 -14.95 -14.11
C THR A 140 13.93 -15.77 -12.83
N TRP A 141 13.31 -15.30 -11.73
CA TRP A 141 13.26 -16.08 -10.50
C TRP A 141 12.33 -17.28 -10.66
N GLU A 142 12.71 -18.40 -10.08
CA GLU A 142 11.88 -19.60 -10.14
C GLU A 142 10.55 -19.40 -9.39
N SER A 143 10.60 -18.76 -8.22
CA SER A 143 9.40 -18.55 -7.40
C SER A 143 9.32 -17.15 -6.80
N CYS A 144 8.12 -16.57 -6.86
CA CYS A 144 7.75 -15.34 -6.16
C CYS A 144 6.64 -15.58 -5.14
N ALA A 145 6.79 -15.05 -3.94
CA ALA A 145 5.71 -14.83 -2.99
C ALA A 145 5.33 -13.35 -3.00
N VAL A 146 4.08 -13.05 -3.34
CA VAL A 146 3.52 -11.70 -3.20
C VAL A 146 2.63 -11.70 -1.97
N VAL A 147 3.05 -10.95 -0.95
CA VAL A 147 2.38 -10.90 0.34
C VAL A 147 1.56 -9.62 0.45
N GLY A 148 0.24 -9.77 0.36
CA GLY A 148 -0.74 -8.74 0.72
C GLY A 148 -0.87 -8.64 2.24
N ASN A 149 -1.77 -7.74 2.69
CA ASN A 149 -1.91 -7.48 4.12
C ASN A 149 -3.20 -8.03 4.72
N GLY A 150 -3.99 -8.79 3.95
CA GLY A 150 -5.32 -9.25 4.39
C GLY A 150 -5.31 -10.04 5.69
N GLY A 151 -6.33 -9.82 6.53
CA GLY A 151 -6.50 -10.47 7.83
C GLY A 151 -6.56 -11.99 7.78
N ILE A 152 -6.75 -12.57 6.61
CA ILE A 152 -6.69 -14.02 6.37
C ILE A 152 -5.30 -14.60 6.70
N LEU A 153 -4.26 -13.78 6.75
CA LEU A 153 -2.90 -14.22 7.12
C LEU A 153 -2.75 -14.48 8.62
N ALA A 154 -3.58 -13.89 9.46
CA ALA A 154 -3.52 -14.15 10.91
C ALA A 154 -3.81 -15.62 11.21
N ASN A 155 -2.87 -16.27 11.88
CA ASN A 155 -2.88 -17.70 12.19
C ASN A 155 -2.84 -18.63 10.97
N SER A 156 -2.27 -18.15 9.84
CA SER A 156 -2.15 -18.95 8.61
C SER A 156 -0.96 -19.91 8.61
N SER A 157 0.02 -19.72 9.50
CA SER A 157 1.28 -20.49 9.54
C SER A 157 2.03 -20.54 8.20
N CYS A 158 1.88 -19.50 7.34
CA CYS A 158 2.47 -19.46 6.00
C CYS A 158 3.90 -18.88 5.97
N GLY A 159 4.46 -18.47 7.10
CA GLY A 159 5.74 -17.76 7.16
C GLY A 159 6.90 -18.51 6.50
N GLU A 160 7.04 -19.81 6.79
CA GLU A 160 8.11 -20.65 6.19
C GLU A 160 7.92 -20.81 4.68
N GLU A 161 6.68 -21.07 4.22
CA GLU A 161 6.40 -21.20 2.78
C GLU A 161 6.69 -19.88 2.05
N ILE A 162 6.34 -18.74 2.64
CA ILE A 162 6.67 -17.41 2.09
C ILE A 162 8.20 -17.21 2.02
N ASN A 163 8.91 -17.54 3.10
CA ASN A 163 10.37 -17.40 3.16
C ASN A 163 11.11 -18.32 2.19
N SER A 164 10.53 -19.44 1.79
CA SER A 164 11.12 -20.39 0.82
C SER A 164 11.15 -19.84 -0.61
N ALA A 165 10.32 -18.87 -0.96
CA ALA A 165 10.31 -18.26 -2.28
C ALA A 165 11.64 -17.54 -2.57
N GLN A 166 12.10 -17.62 -3.83
CA GLN A 166 13.35 -16.93 -4.22
C GLN A 166 13.19 -15.41 -4.12
N PHE A 167 12.06 -14.86 -4.48
CA PHE A 167 11.78 -13.42 -4.44
C PHE A 167 10.47 -13.14 -3.68
N VAL A 168 10.56 -12.36 -2.60
CA VAL A 168 9.41 -12.03 -1.75
C VAL A 168 9.08 -10.55 -1.89
N ILE A 169 7.84 -10.26 -2.29
CA ILE A 169 7.30 -8.91 -2.49
C ILE A 169 6.27 -8.60 -1.40
N ARG A 170 6.44 -7.50 -0.68
CA ARG A 170 5.51 -7.06 0.37
C ARG A 170 4.86 -5.72 0.05
N CYS A 171 3.59 -5.57 0.41
CA CYS A 171 2.81 -4.39 0.10
C CYS A 171 2.75 -3.42 1.28
N ASN A 172 3.24 -2.18 1.08
CA ASN A 172 2.96 -1.01 1.91
C ASN A 172 3.46 -1.10 3.37
N LEU A 173 4.73 -1.46 3.56
CA LEU A 173 5.45 -1.47 4.83
C LEU A 173 4.69 -2.18 5.97
N PRO A 174 4.29 -3.44 5.84
CA PRO A 174 3.64 -4.18 6.91
C PRO A 174 4.63 -4.49 8.04
N PRO A 175 4.20 -4.60 9.30
CA PRO A 175 5.09 -5.03 10.38
C PRO A 175 5.54 -6.48 10.19
N LEU A 176 6.82 -6.74 10.45
CA LEU A 176 7.46 -8.06 10.36
C LEU A 176 8.09 -8.48 11.70
N ASP A 177 7.56 -7.96 12.81
CA ASP A 177 8.07 -8.36 14.13
C ASP A 177 7.72 -9.83 14.46
N ASN A 178 8.39 -10.39 15.45
CA ASN A 178 8.29 -11.80 15.83
C ASN A 178 6.86 -12.32 16.04
N ARG A 179 5.90 -11.42 16.34
CA ARG A 179 4.48 -11.79 16.52
C ARG A 179 3.83 -12.31 15.24
N TYR A 180 4.32 -11.86 14.10
CA TYR A 180 3.74 -12.17 12.79
C TYR A 180 4.60 -13.14 11.98
N GLU A 181 5.84 -13.41 12.41
CA GLU A 181 6.82 -14.17 11.63
C GLU A 181 6.30 -15.55 11.23
N LYS A 182 5.61 -16.26 12.15
CA LYS A 182 5.00 -17.55 11.87
C LYS A 182 4.01 -17.51 10.70
N ASP A 183 3.26 -16.42 10.57
CA ASP A 183 2.18 -16.28 9.60
C ASP A 183 2.62 -15.62 8.29
N VAL A 184 3.56 -14.68 8.34
CA VAL A 184 3.93 -13.87 7.17
C VAL A 184 5.41 -13.97 6.80
N GLY A 185 6.24 -14.65 7.60
CA GLY A 185 7.69 -14.73 7.40
C GLY A 185 8.37 -13.36 7.55
N ASN A 186 9.70 -13.35 7.40
CA ASN A 186 10.52 -12.15 7.53
C ASN A 186 11.34 -11.82 6.27
N LYS A 187 11.55 -12.77 5.35
CA LYS A 187 12.26 -12.53 4.09
C LYS A 187 11.56 -11.46 3.26
N THR A 188 12.33 -10.53 2.72
CA THR A 188 11.85 -9.47 1.84
C THR A 188 12.89 -9.19 0.74
N SER A 189 12.46 -9.21 -0.52
CA SER A 189 13.27 -8.81 -1.67
C SER A 189 12.85 -7.43 -2.19
N LEU A 190 11.55 -7.13 -2.09
CA LEU A 190 10.97 -5.86 -2.45
C LEU A 190 9.83 -5.51 -1.50
N VAL A 191 9.78 -4.27 -1.03
CA VAL A 191 8.65 -3.72 -0.28
C VAL A 191 8.19 -2.40 -0.90
N THR A 192 6.89 -2.15 -0.93
CA THR A 192 6.35 -0.87 -1.40
C THR A 192 6.06 0.07 -0.24
N ALA A 193 6.15 1.37 -0.47
CA ALA A 193 5.70 2.40 0.47
C ALA A 193 4.83 3.44 -0.24
N ASN A 194 3.53 3.38 0.00
CA ASN A 194 2.60 4.35 -0.56
C ASN A 194 2.78 5.73 0.11
N PRO A 195 2.58 6.84 -0.60
CA PRO A 195 2.65 8.18 -0.02
C PRO A 195 1.74 8.37 1.19
N SER A 196 0.58 7.69 1.22
CA SER A 196 -0.34 7.74 2.36
C SER A 196 0.30 7.26 3.66
N ILE A 197 1.03 6.14 3.66
CA ILE A 197 1.70 5.64 4.87
C ILE A 197 2.83 6.56 5.30
N LEU A 198 3.56 7.17 4.35
CA LEU A 198 4.60 8.14 4.66
C LEU A 198 4.02 9.40 5.31
N HIS A 199 2.86 9.86 4.85
CA HIS A 199 2.17 11.01 5.46
C HIS A 199 1.54 10.67 6.81
N GLU A 200 0.81 9.59 6.90
CA GLU A 200 -0.02 9.27 8.05
C GLU A 200 0.79 8.72 9.24
N LYS A 201 1.77 7.86 8.97
CA LYS A 201 2.58 7.23 10.03
C LYS A 201 3.84 8.02 10.38
N TYR A 202 4.42 8.74 9.40
CA TYR A 202 5.72 9.39 9.54
C TYR A 202 5.68 10.90 9.28
N SER A 203 4.50 11.57 9.39
CA SER A 203 4.32 13.02 9.22
C SER A 203 4.95 13.58 7.94
N GLY A 204 4.85 12.82 6.83
CA GLY A 204 5.47 13.17 5.55
C GLY A 204 6.99 13.28 5.59
N LEU A 205 7.64 12.70 6.59
CA LEU A 205 9.10 12.75 6.84
C LEU A 205 9.65 14.17 7.06
N MET A 206 8.83 15.05 7.62
CA MET A 206 9.28 16.38 8.06
C MET A 206 9.96 16.30 9.44
N GLU A 207 9.39 15.53 10.37
CA GLU A 207 9.86 15.41 11.77
C GLU A 207 10.18 13.97 12.17
N ARG A 208 9.53 12.96 11.56
CA ARG A 208 9.63 11.55 11.96
C ARG A 208 10.53 10.72 11.03
N ARG A 209 11.70 11.25 10.68
CA ARG A 209 12.65 10.59 9.77
C ARG A 209 13.28 9.35 10.43
N ARG A 210 13.76 9.48 11.67
CA ARG A 210 14.39 8.36 12.40
C ARG A 210 13.43 7.19 12.65
N PRO A 211 12.19 7.39 13.15
CA PRO A 211 11.22 6.30 13.28
C PRO A 211 10.92 5.59 11.95
N PHE A 212 10.95 6.31 10.83
CA PHE A 212 10.82 5.70 9.49
C PHE A 212 11.99 4.76 9.21
N VAL A 213 13.24 5.22 9.35
CA VAL A 213 14.44 4.38 9.10
C VAL A 213 14.44 3.15 10.02
N GLU A 214 14.16 3.33 11.31
CA GLU A 214 14.09 2.23 12.27
C GLU A 214 13.03 1.19 11.89
N SER A 215 11.89 1.62 11.35
CA SER A 215 10.84 0.72 10.90
C SER A 215 11.19 -0.07 9.62
N LEU A 216 12.24 0.35 8.91
CA LEU A 216 12.70 -0.31 7.69
C LEU A 216 13.75 -1.40 7.96
N ARG A 217 14.38 -1.44 9.13
CA ARG A 217 15.40 -2.43 9.48
C ARG A 217 14.97 -3.90 9.24
N PRO A 218 13.72 -4.31 9.55
CA PRO A 218 13.29 -5.69 9.30
C PRO A 218 13.31 -6.12 7.82
N TYR A 219 13.35 -5.16 6.90
CA TYR A 219 13.40 -5.45 5.46
C TYR A 219 14.82 -5.64 4.91
N GLY A 220 15.87 -5.36 5.72
CA GLY A 220 17.27 -5.52 5.31
C GLY A 220 17.58 -4.73 4.02
N GLN A 221 18.32 -5.36 3.11
CA GLN A 221 18.73 -4.79 1.82
C GLN A 221 17.69 -4.93 0.70
N ALA A 222 16.40 -5.02 1.04
CA ALA A 222 15.33 -5.10 0.06
C ALA A 222 15.24 -3.84 -0.82
N LEU A 223 14.59 -3.95 -1.98
CA LEU A 223 14.19 -2.78 -2.76
C LEU A 223 12.99 -2.09 -2.08
N LEU A 224 13.08 -0.78 -1.86
CA LEU A 224 11.96 0.05 -1.41
C LEU A 224 11.34 0.75 -2.62
N LEU A 225 10.20 0.25 -3.09
CA LEU A 225 9.53 0.76 -4.28
C LEU A 225 8.56 1.89 -3.92
N LEU A 226 8.86 3.09 -4.41
CA LEU A 226 8.13 4.34 -4.13
C LEU A 226 7.35 4.79 -5.37
N PRO A 227 6.01 4.96 -5.32
CA PRO A 227 5.22 5.49 -6.43
C PRO A 227 5.29 7.02 -6.50
N ALA A 228 6.51 7.56 -6.67
CA ALA A 228 6.82 8.98 -6.61
C ALA A 228 6.11 9.83 -7.67
N PHE A 229 5.85 9.24 -8.83
CA PHE A 229 5.37 9.96 -10.02
C PHE A 229 3.92 9.59 -10.40
N SER A 230 3.12 9.17 -9.42
CA SER A 230 1.69 8.94 -9.64
C SER A 230 0.88 10.22 -9.55
N TYR A 231 1.16 11.02 -8.54
CA TYR A 231 0.53 12.33 -8.28
C TYR A 231 1.61 13.33 -7.87
N GLY A 232 1.41 14.63 -8.19
CA GLY A 232 2.39 15.66 -7.85
C GLY A 232 2.66 15.80 -6.36
N HIS A 233 1.67 15.55 -5.51
CA HIS A 233 1.87 15.54 -4.05
C HIS A 233 2.66 14.32 -3.54
N SER A 234 2.76 13.25 -4.35
CA SER A 234 3.53 12.05 -4.00
C SER A 234 5.03 12.25 -4.19
N THR A 235 5.43 13.09 -5.16
CA THR A 235 6.84 13.33 -5.49
C THR A 235 7.64 13.87 -4.31
N PRO A 236 7.24 14.96 -3.63
CA PRO A 236 8.05 15.52 -2.53
C PRO A 236 8.26 14.54 -1.38
N VAL A 237 7.23 13.79 -0.98
CA VAL A 237 7.35 12.84 0.14
C VAL A 237 8.20 11.62 -0.24
N SER A 238 8.12 11.15 -1.48
CA SER A 238 8.97 10.06 -1.97
C SER A 238 10.43 10.47 -2.09
N LEU A 239 10.71 11.71 -2.51
CA LEU A 239 12.07 12.25 -2.51
C LEU A 239 12.60 12.42 -1.09
N ARG A 240 11.79 12.88 -0.14
CA ARG A 240 12.20 12.91 1.28
C ARG A 240 12.51 11.52 1.83
N ALA A 241 11.75 10.49 1.42
CA ALA A 241 12.06 9.11 1.81
C ALA A 241 13.42 8.68 1.26
N PHE A 242 13.69 8.97 -0.02
CA PHE A 242 14.99 8.70 -0.65
C PHE A 242 16.14 9.37 0.14
N TYR A 243 16.11 10.70 0.30
CA TYR A 243 17.17 11.43 0.99
C TYR A 243 17.27 11.07 2.48
N THR A 244 16.18 10.67 3.12
CA THR A 244 16.23 10.16 4.49
C THR A 244 17.06 8.90 4.59
N LEU A 245 16.95 7.99 3.62
CA LEU A 245 17.75 6.76 3.61
C LEU A 245 19.20 7.02 3.26
N GLU A 246 19.50 7.98 2.37
CA GLU A 246 20.88 8.42 2.15
C GLU A 246 21.52 9.03 3.39
N ASP A 247 20.79 9.86 4.15
CA ASP A 247 21.32 10.52 5.35
C ASP A 247 21.54 9.57 6.54
N PHE A 248 20.73 8.53 6.69
CA PHE A 248 20.72 7.66 7.88
C PHE A 248 21.37 6.29 7.68
N GLY A 249 21.82 5.96 6.47
CA GLY A 249 22.75 4.97 6.40
C GLY A 249 22.65 3.64 5.71
N SER A 250 23.64 2.82 5.98
CA SER A 250 24.15 1.67 5.24
C SER A 250 23.29 0.39 5.29
N ASP A 251 22.40 0.25 6.27
CA ASP A 251 21.64 -0.99 6.50
C ASP A 251 20.12 -0.84 6.22
N SER A 252 19.80 0.02 5.27
CA SER A 252 18.42 0.32 4.89
C SER A 252 18.09 -0.23 3.51
N PRO A 253 16.80 -0.48 3.21
CA PRO A 253 16.38 -0.85 1.86
C PRO A 253 16.78 0.19 0.82
N LEU A 254 17.09 -0.28 -0.39
CA LEU A 254 17.47 0.55 -1.52
C LEU A 254 16.23 1.21 -2.15
N PRO A 255 16.06 2.54 -2.08
CA PRO A 255 14.91 3.22 -2.64
C PRO A 255 14.98 3.27 -4.16
N VAL A 256 13.88 2.86 -4.82
CA VAL A 256 13.68 2.94 -6.27
C VAL A 256 12.29 3.48 -6.58
N PHE A 257 12.13 4.12 -7.75
CA PHE A 257 10.88 4.78 -8.10
C PHE A 257 10.08 3.96 -9.12
N LEU A 258 8.82 3.67 -8.78
CA LEU A 258 7.89 2.99 -9.67
C LEU A 258 7.60 3.86 -10.90
N ASN A 259 7.72 3.28 -12.09
CA ASN A 259 7.58 4.02 -13.33
C ASN A 259 6.11 4.27 -13.67
N PRO A 260 5.69 5.54 -13.84
CA PRO A 260 4.32 5.87 -14.18
C PRO A 260 3.90 5.38 -15.57
N GLU A 261 4.83 5.21 -16.51
CA GLU A 261 4.52 4.62 -17.81
C GLU A 261 4.10 3.15 -17.66
N TYR A 262 4.81 2.38 -16.83
CA TYR A 262 4.43 1.01 -16.50
C TYR A 262 3.03 0.95 -15.89
N LEU A 263 2.73 1.83 -14.93
CA LEU A 263 1.42 1.89 -14.30
C LEU A 263 0.28 2.21 -15.27
N ARG A 264 0.49 3.15 -16.20
CA ARG A 264 -0.52 3.46 -17.24
C ARG A 264 -0.77 2.26 -18.16
N ARG A 265 0.30 1.57 -18.58
CA ARG A 265 0.21 0.38 -19.43
C ARG A 265 -0.52 -0.76 -18.69
N LEU A 266 -0.19 -0.96 -17.42
CA LEU A 266 -0.81 -1.98 -16.58
C LEU A 266 -2.30 -1.69 -16.33
N LEU A 267 -2.67 -0.45 -16.04
CA LEU A 267 -4.07 -0.05 -15.90
C LEU A 267 -4.86 -0.31 -17.19
N LYS A 268 -4.29 0.04 -18.36
CA LYS A 268 -4.90 -0.23 -19.65
C LYS A 268 -5.08 -1.73 -19.88
N PHE A 269 -4.05 -2.53 -19.58
CA PHE A 269 -4.08 -3.99 -19.70
C PHE A 269 -5.23 -4.61 -18.89
N TRP A 270 -5.40 -4.21 -17.63
CA TRP A 270 -6.46 -4.74 -16.78
C TRP A 270 -7.86 -4.21 -17.16
N ARG A 271 -7.97 -2.96 -17.60
CA ARG A 271 -9.23 -2.39 -18.12
C ARG A 271 -9.73 -3.12 -19.36
N GLU A 272 -8.86 -3.47 -20.28
CA GLU A 272 -9.18 -4.30 -21.45
C GLU A 272 -9.70 -5.69 -21.04
N ARG A 273 -9.48 -6.13 -19.81
CA ARG A 273 -9.97 -7.38 -19.22
C ARG A 273 -11.15 -7.23 -18.29
N GLY A 274 -11.74 -6.05 -18.25
CA GLY A 274 -12.96 -5.77 -17.48
C GLY A 274 -12.73 -5.24 -16.07
N LEU A 275 -11.49 -4.85 -15.69
CA LEU A 275 -11.28 -4.14 -14.44
C LEU A 275 -11.82 -2.72 -14.53
N ASN A 276 -12.94 -2.46 -13.87
CA ASN A 276 -13.50 -1.11 -13.76
C ASN A 276 -13.02 -0.43 -12.47
N SER A 277 -11.78 0.05 -12.48
CA SER A 277 -11.14 0.75 -11.37
C SER A 277 -10.44 2.00 -11.86
N VAL A 278 -10.38 3.03 -11.01
CA VAL A 278 -9.60 4.24 -11.30
C VAL A 278 -8.12 3.91 -11.35
N ARG A 279 -7.66 3.06 -10.41
CA ARG A 279 -6.27 2.61 -10.29
C ARG A 279 -6.24 1.20 -9.72
N PRO A 280 -5.35 0.31 -10.20
CA PRO A 280 -5.11 -0.97 -9.57
C PRO A 280 -4.58 -0.82 -8.15
N SER A 281 -4.93 -1.76 -7.27
CA SER A 281 -4.34 -1.82 -5.93
C SER A 281 -2.84 -2.13 -6.01
N THR A 282 -2.11 -1.77 -4.96
CA THR A 282 -0.69 -2.17 -4.83
C THR A 282 -0.53 -3.68 -4.98
N GLY A 283 -1.44 -4.47 -4.40
CA GLY A 283 -1.43 -5.93 -4.54
C GLY A 283 -1.51 -6.39 -5.98
N LEU A 284 -2.45 -5.88 -6.78
CA LEU A 284 -2.59 -6.24 -8.19
C LEU A 284 -1.38 -5.77 -9.03
N ILE A 285 -0.81 -4.60 -8.72
CA ILE A 285 0.41 -4.11 -9.37
C ILE A 285 1.57 -5.08 -9.10
N MET A 286 1.77 -5.48 -7.84
CA MET A 286 2.86 -6.38 -7.46
C MET A 286 2.65 -7.82 -7.96
N ALA A 287 1.43 -8.32 -7.97
CA ALA A 287 1.10 -9.61 -8.58
C ALA A 287 1.40 -9.62 -10.09
N SER A 288 1.10 -8.51 -10.78
CA SER A 288 1.41 -8.34 -12.20
C SER A 288 2.91 -8.28 -12.47
N LEU A 289 3.66 -7.53 -11.63
CA LEU A 289 5.12 -7.50 -11.69
C LEU A 289 5.70 -8.90 -11.51
N ALA A 290 5.25 -9.63 -10.48
CA ALA A 290 5.70 -11.00 -10.21
C ALA A 290 5.46 -11.95 -11.39
N LEU A 291 4.32 -11.83 -12.08
CA LEU A 291 4.00 -12.61 -13.27
C LEU A 291 4.97 -12.38 -14.44
N GLU A 292 5.57 -11.19 -14.53
CA GLU A 292 6.56 -10.89 -15.58
C GLU A 292 7.97 -11.33 -15.20
N ILE A 293 8.33 -11.33 -13.91
CA ILE A 293 9.70 -11.59 -13.47
C ILE A 293 9.94 -13.02 -12.90
N CYS A 294 8.87 -13.77 -12.56
CA CYS A 294 8.99 -15.09 -11.93
C CYS A 294 8.32 -16.18 -12.76
N SER A 295 8.79 -17.42 -12.58
CA SER A 295 8.19 -18.60 -13.23
C SER A 295 6.99 -19.14 -12.45
N ASN A 296 7.01 -19.07 -11.13
CA ASN A 296 5.91 -19.48 -10.25
C ASN A 296 5.52 -18.31 -9.36
N VAL A 297 4.23 -17.99 -9.28
CA VAL A 297 3.73 -16.84 -8.51
C VAL A 297 2.69 -17.32 -7.51
N HIS A 298 2.97 -17.06 -6.24
CA HIS A 298 2.14 -17.39 -5.09
C HIS A 298 1.66 -16.10 -4.42
N LEU A 299 0.36 -16.00 -4.16
CA LEU A 299 -0.27 -14.85 -3.51
C LEU A 299 -0.76 -15.22 -2.12
N TYR A 300 -0.36 -14.46 -1.11
CA TYR A 300 -0.72 -14.61 0.29
C TYR A 300 -1.40 -13.35 0.79
N GLY A 301 -2.46 -13.46 1.60
CA GLY A 301 -3.15 -12.29 2.12
C GLY A 301 -4.00 -11.52 1.10
N PHE A 302 -4.38 -12.16 0.00
CA PHE A 302 -5.27 -11.60 -1.03
C PHE A 302 -6.72 -12.03 -0.79
N TRP A 303 -7.32 -11.49 0.27
CA TRP A 303 -8.71 -11.78 0.64
C TRP A 303 -9.42 -10.49 1.06
N PRO A 304 -10.31 -9.93 0.24
CA PRO A 304 -10.89 -8.62 0.48
C PRO A 304 -12.21 -8.67 1.28
N PHE A 305 -12.45 -9.72 2.04
CA PHE A 305 -13.69 -9.91 2.79
C PHE A 305 -13.41 -9.97 4.29
N ASN A 306 -14.38 -9.55 5.10
CA ASN A 306 -14.29 -9.52 6.56
C ASN A 306 -14.69 -10.85 7.24
N LYS A 307 -14.82 -11.93 6.47
CA LYS A 307 -15.12 -13.28 6.97
C LYS A 307 -14.10 -14.25 6.43
N HIS A 308 -13.63 -15.12 7.31
CA HIS A 308 -12.74 -16.22 6.94
C HIS A 308 -13.46 -17.22 6.00
N PRO A 309 -12.82 -17.70 4.94
CA PRO A 309 -13.48 -18.56 3.96
C PRO A 309 -13.97 -19.89 4.53
N ASN A 310 -13.23 -20.53 5.44
CA ASN A 310 -13.53 -21.90 5.89
C ASN A 310 -14.62 -21.98 6.97
N ASP A 311 -14.61 -21.04 7.93
CA ASP A 311 -15.45 -21.08 9.13
C ASP A 311 -16.34 -19.83 9.30
N SER A 312 -16.29 -18.89 8.36
CA SER A 312 -17.04 -17.64 8.38
C SER A 312 -16.80 -16.75 9.62
N ARG A 313 -15.77 -17.03 10.41
CA ARG A 313 -15.38 -16.16 11.54
C ARG A 313 -14.99 -14.77 11.05
N PRO A 314 -15.24 -13.71 11.82
CA PRO A 314 -14.80 -12.37 11.48
C PRO A 314 -13.26 -12.32 11.43
N ILE A 315 -12.73 -11.64 10.43
CA ILE A 315 -11.31 -11.32 10.32
C ILE A 315 -11.12 -9.82 10.12
N THR A 316 -10.01 -9.30 10.59
CA THR A 316 -9.62 -7.90 10.42
C THR A 316 -9.29 -7.59 8.97
N ASN A 317 -9.29 -6.30 8.61
CA ASN A 317 -8.92 -5.86 7.25
C ASN A 317 -7.45 -6.20 6.92
N HIS A 318 -6.54 -5.97 7.88
CA HIS A 318 -5.14 -6.40 7.78
C HIS A 318 -4.81 -7.39 8.91
N TYR A 319 -3.78 -8.21 8.73
CA TYR A 319 -3.34 -9.15 9.77
C TYR A 319 -2.82 -8.46 11.04
N TYR A 320 -2.49 -7.18 10.98
CA TYR A 320 -1.93 -6.38 12.08
C TYR A 320 -2.85 -5.26 12.59
N ASP A 321 -3.90 -4.88 11.85
CA ASP A 321 -4.89 -3.89 12.27
C ASP A 321 -6.24 -4.08 11.55
N ASP A 322 -7.27 -3.37 12.00
CA ASP A 322 -8.60 -3.39 11.38
C ASP A 322 -8.92 -2.08 10.66
N ARG A 323 -7.90 -1.36 10.20
CA ARG A 323 -8.07 -0.10 9.52
C ARG A 323 -8.69 -0.28 8.14
N GLU A 324 -9.89 0.23 7.94
CA GLU A 324 -10.56 0.20 6.64
C GLU A 324 -9.80 1.03 5.59
N SER A 325 -9.69 0.49 4.38
CA SER A 325 -9.22 1.27 3.23
C SER A 325 -10.24 2.31 2.85
N LYS A 326 -9.79 3.48 2.35
CA LYS A 326 -10.70 4.52 1.82
C LYS A 326 -11.56 3.92 0.71
N LYS A 327 -12.88 3.88 0.93
CA LYS A 327 -13.87 3.41 -0.05
C LYS A 327 -13.74 4.25 -1.33
N ASN A 328 -13.83 3.62 -2.51
CA ASN A 328 -13.87 4.23 -3.86
C ASN A 328 -12.55 4.48 -4.60
N VAL A 329 -11.39 4.09 -4.09
CA VAL A 329 -10.13 4.16 -4.84
C VAL A 329 -9.87 2.88 -5.62
N HIS A 330 -10.07 1.73 -4.97
CA HIS A 330 -9.85 0.39 -5.52
C HIS A 330 -11.12 -0.44 -5.45
N SER A 331 -11.29 -1.34 -6.41
CA SER A 331 -12.38 -2.33 -6.40
C SER A 331 -11.81 -3.68 -5.99
N MET A 332 -11.44 -3.83 -4.71
CA MET A 332 -10.77 -5.02 -4.18
C MET A 332 -11.50 -6.34 -4.50
N PRO A 333 -12.84 -6.47 -4.37
CA PRO A 333 -13.54 -7.68 -4.76
C PRO A 333 -13.44 -7.98 -6.26
N THR A 334 -13.46 -6.96 -7.13
CA THR A 334 -13.30 -7.15 -8.57
C THR A 334 -11.88 -7.55 -8.95
N GLU A 335 -10.86 -6.96 -8.31
CA GLU A 335 -9.46 -7.37 -8.49
C GLU A 335 -9.27 -8.82 -8.05
N PHE A 336 -9.82 -9.20 -6.90
CA PHE A 336 -9.79 -10.59 -6.41
C PHE A 336 -10.46 -11.56 -7.39
N GLU A 337 -11.59 -11.19 -8.01
CA GLU A 337 -12.24 -12.03 -9.03
C GLU A 337 -11.32 -12.28 -10.25
N HIS A 338 -10.56 -11.27 -10.69
CA HIS A 338 -9.57 -11.44 -11.75
C HIS A 338 -8.44 -12.39 -11.34
N LEU A 339 -7.92 -12.23 -10.13
CA LEU A 339 -6.88 -13.11 -9.58
C LEU A 339 -7.40 -14.55 -9.41
N LEU A 340 -8.64 -14.72 -8.96
CA LEU A 340 -9.28 -16.02 -8.83
C LEU A 340 -9.44 -16.73 -10.18
N LYS A 341 -9.76 -16.00 -11.26
CA LYS A 341 -9.77 -16.55 -12.64
C LYS A 341 -8.39 -17.05 -13.04
N LEU A 342 -7.33 -16.31 -12.74
CA LEU A 342 -5.95 -16.74 -13.02
C LEU A 342 -5.56 -17.96 -12.16
N HIS A 343 -6.00 -18.03 -10.92
CA HIS A 343 -5.80 -19.20 -10.06
C HIS A 343 -6.46 -20.44 -10.66
N LYS A 344 -7.72 -20.35 -11.05
CA LYS A 344 -8.46 -21.45 -11.72
C LYS A 344 -7.79 -21.90 -13.02
N GLN A 345 -7.17 -20.97 -13.75
CA GLN A 345 -6.44 -21.27 -14.97
C GLN A 345 -5.04 -21.86 -14.74
N GLY A 346 -4.60 -22.00 -13.49
CA GLY A 346 -3.27 -22.49 -13.14
C GLY A 346 -2.15 -21.51 -13.48
N VAL A 347 -2.45 -20.21 -13.56
CA VAL A 347 -1.46 -19.15 -13.85
C VAL A 347 -0.78 -18.65 -12.58
N ILE A 348 -1.53 -18.46 -11.49
CA ILE A 348 -1.04 -18.09 -10.16
C ILE A 348 -1.63 -19.01 -9.11
N ARG A 349 -0.98 -19.13 -7.95
CA ARG A 349 -1.56 -19.79 -6.79
C ARG A 349 -1.97 -18.76 -5.74
N ILE A 350 -3.24 -18.73 -5.34
CA ILE A 350 -3.73 -17.95 -4.19
C ILE A 350 -3.80 -18.87 -2.99
N HIS A 351 -3.30 -18.43 -1.84
CA HIS A 351 -3.37 -19.15 -0.57
C HIS A 351 -4.49 -18.54 0.29
N LEU A 352 -5.53 -19.34 0.59
CA LEU A 352 -6.74 -18.93 1.34
C LEU A 352 -6.92 -19.66 2.66
N GLY A 353 -5.94 -20.41 3.12
CA GLY A 353 -6.01 -21.21 4.34
C GLY A 353 -4.66 -21.33 5.01
N GLU A 354 -4.59 -22.21 6.00
CA GLU A 354 -3.35 -22.55 6.68
C GLU A 354 -2.38 -23.23 5.71
N CYS A 355 -1.12 -22.82 5.78
CA CYS A 355 -0.06 -23.49 5.07
C CYS A 355 0.38 -24.72 5.88
N GLN A 356 0.56 -25.84 5.20
CA GLN A 356 1.07 -27.06 5.84
C GLN A 356 2.59 -26.90 6.06
N PRO A 357 3.13 -27.35 7.21
CA PRO A 357 4.57 -27.46 7.38
C PRO A 357 5.14 -28.35 6.26
N THR A 358 6.16 -27.84 5.57
CA THR A 358 6.89 -28.58 4.53
C THR A 358 7.83 -29.58 5.16
#